data_f6d8cd25a8505c03b33a54417df616fd
#
_entry.id   f6d8cd25a8505c03b33a54417df616fd
#
_cell.length_a   1.000
_cell.length_b   1.000
_cell.length_c   1.000
_cell.angle_alpha   90.00
_cell.angle_beta   90.00
_cell.angle_gamma   90.00
#
_symmetry.space_group_name_H-M   'P 1'
#
loop_
_entity.id
_entity.type
_entity.pdbx_description
1 polymer ?
#
loop_
_entity_poly.entity_id
_entity_poly.type
_entity_poly.pdbx_seq_one_letter_code
_entity_poly.pdbx_strand_id
1 'polypeptide(L)'
;MGEDEKRYCPGCGALIQDIDKSKQGYVPEQVLLNCEPEKVVYCQRCFRIRNYHDVASNDLPSEDYLKVLSEINATDSLIVLIVDVFDFSGSFLPNIKRITGQNDVILAANKVDLLPQSTNKEKILSWIDMMLKEEGLNVLDSILISSKKNIFIDELIDLIMKHKGNRDVYIVGSSNVGKSKLINQILKRLDGTDGDALTVSYAPNTTLNFVGFPLGDGTSIYDTPGVLNRHQYLRYLSKKSLKLIVPQREIKAQVYQLDAEQTLFIGGLARFDFLSGAKADKSNVVLYFSNSIPIHRTALKNAEKLYEERLYTLLTPPFSSDEALPRFQEKEFSMRDNSKYDIVISGLGFISLRAPFRIKVHAPVMVGVYIRKAII
;
A
#
# COMPACT_ATOMS: atom_id res chain seq x y z
N MET A 1 38.92 30.75 -14.06
CA MET A 1 37.51 30.32 -14.13
C MET A 1 37.60 28.87 -14.49
N GLY A 2 37.59 28.00 -13.46
CA GLY A 2 37.70 26.56 -13.64
C GLY A 2 36.37 25.99 -14.15
N GLU A 3 36.45 25.04 -15.09
CA GLU A 3 35.33 24.22 -15.50
C GLU A 3 34.78 23.53 -14.25
N ASP A 4 33.49 23.75 -13.94
CA ASP A 4 32.78 23.03 -12.88
C ASP A 4 32.80 21.53 -13.20
N GLU A 5 33.70 20.79 -12.59
CA GLU A 5 33.72 19.32 -12.67
C GLU A 5 32.37 18.79 -12.19
N LYS A 6 31.58 18.33 -13.13
CA LYS A 6 30.29 17.69 -12.85
C LYS A 6 30.52 16.48 -11.97
N ARG A 7 30.16 16.59 -10.68
CA ARG A 7 30.26 15.48 -9.72
C ARG A 7 29.00 14.63 -9.78
N TYR A 8 29.17 13.32 -9.83
CA TYR A 8 28.08 12.35 -9.83
C TYR A 8 28.05 11.58 -8.52
N CYS A 9 26.87 11.31 -8.01
CA CYS A 9 26.70 10.47 -6.82
C CYS A 9 27.10 9.02 -7.14
N PRO A 10 28.11 8.43 -6.47
CA PRO A 10 28.55 7.07 -6.79
C PRO A 10 27.52 5.99 -6.43
N GLY A 11 26.54 6.32 -5.59
CA GLY A 11 25.45 5.42 -5.25
C GLY A 11 24.33 5.44 -6.28
N CYS A 12 23.99 6.59 -6.91
CA CYS A 12 22.83 6.74 -7.81
C CYS A 12 23.16 7.23 -9.21
N GLY A 13 24.41 7.51 -9.49
CA GLY A 13 24.79 8.04 -10.79
C GLY A 13 24.20 9.42 -11.12
N ALA A 14 23.34 9.99 -10.26
CA ALA A 14 22.74 11.29 -10.50
C ALA A 14 23.75 12.40 -10.31
N LEU A 15 23.65 13.47 -11.14
CA LEU A 15 24.44 14.67 -10.97
C LEU A 15 24.17 15.27 -9.58
N ILE A 16 25.23 15.54 -8.83
CA ILE A 16 25.13 16.20 -7.51
C ILE A 16 24.57 17.60 -7.71
N GLN A 17 23.56 17.97 -6.92
CA GLN A 17 22.93 19.30 -6.92
C GLN A 17 22.44 19.65 -5.51
N ASP A 18 22.37 20.94 -5.22
CA ASP A 18 21.95 21.51 -3.93
C ASP A 18 20.65 22.32 -4.01
N ILE A 19 20.06 22.38 -5.21
CA ILE A 19 18.92 23.27 -5.53
C ILE A 19 17.58 22.67 -5.12
N ASP A 20 17.32 21.43 -5.52
CA ASP A 20 16.01 20.80 -5.35
C ASP A 20 16.09 19.54 -4.46
N LYS A 21 15.64 19.69 -3.23
CA LYS A 21 15.65 18.63 -2.21
C LYS A 21 14.81 17.40 -2.58
N SER A 22 13.85 17.55 -3.48
CA SER A 22 12.99 16.46 -3.94
C SER A 22 13.60 15.65 -5.08
N LYS A 23 14.60 16.20 -5.76
CA LYS A 23 15.25 15.55 -6.90
C LYS A 23 16.45 14.70 -6.49
N GLN A 24 16.76 13.76 -7.36
CA GLN A 24 17.95 12.92 -7.21
C GLN A 24 19.23 13.77 -7.27
N GLY A 25 20.28 13.26 -6.63
CA GLY A 25 21.54 13.97 -6.57
C GLY A 25 21.60 15.08 -5.50
N TYR A 26 20.51 15.37 -4.80
CA TYR A 26 20.48 16.44 -3.80
C TYR A 26 21.46 16.18 -2.65
N VAL A 27 22.29 17.17 -2.37
CA VAL A 27 23.18 17.26 -1.21
C VAL A 27 22.99 18.65 -0.57
N PRO A 28 22.81 18.75 0.75
CA PRO A 28 22.75 20.07 1.39
C PRO A 28 23.99 20.91 1.10
N GLU A 29 23.80 22.18 0.75
CA GLU A 29 24.88 23.13 0.39
C GLU A 29 26.04 23.12 1.40
N GLN A 30 25.74 23.11 2.70
CA GLN A 30 26.73 23.06 3.77
C GLN A 30 27.61 21.81 3.71
N VAL A 31 27.13 20.69 3.20
CA VAL A 31 27.89 19.45 3.04
C VAL A 31 28.84 19.57 1.84
N LEU A 32 28.39 20.20 0.75
CA LEU A 32 29.22 20.46 -0.43
C LEU A 32 30.34 21.47 -0.14
N LEU A 33 30.04 22.54 0.59
CA LEU A 33 31.01 23.56 0.97
C LEU A 33 32.13 23.05 1.89
N ASN A 34 31.79 22.07 2.76
CA ASN A 34 32.73 21.49 3.72
C ASN A 34 33.42 20.21 3.20
N CYS A 35 33.18 19.84 1.94
CA CYS A 35 33.74 18.63 1.39
C CYS A 35 35.05 18.88 0.67
N GLU A 36 36.10 18.15 1.03
CA GLU A 36 37.39 18.20 0.32
C GLU A 36 37.20 17.79 -1.16
N PRO A 37 37.92 18.39 -2.12
CA PRO A 37 37.72 18.14 -3.55
C PRO A 37 37.82 16.67 -3.97
N GLU A 38 38.64 15.89 -3.31
CA GLU A 38 38.87 14.46 -3.62
C GLU A 38 37.92 13.50 -2.90
N LYS A 39 37.08 14.00 -1.99
CA LYS A 39 36.21 13.16 -1.19
C LYS A 39 34.95 12.76 -1.94
N VAL A 40 34.63 11.47 -1.91
CA VAL A 40 33.43 10.91 -2.52
C VAL A 40 32.18 11.41 -1.81
N VAL A 41 31.30 12.11 -2.54
CA VAL A 41 30.04 12.67 -2.01
C VAL A 41 28.86 11.83 -2.46
N TYR A 42 28.12 11.27 -1.51
CA TYR A 42 26.85 10.64 -1.76
C TYR A 42 25.70 11.65 -1.64
N CYS A 43 24.71 11.59 -2.55
CA CYS A 43 23.51 12.39 -2.37
C CYS A 43 22.77 11.97 -1.07
N GLN A 44 21.97 12.89 -0.53
CA GLN A 44 21.30 12.70 0.76
C GLN A 44 20.50 11.38 0.83
N ARG A 45 19.87 10.97 -0.27
CA ARG A 45 19.14 9.71 -0.37
C ARG A 45 20.09 8.51 -0.23
N CYS A 46 21.14 8.44 -1.05
CA CYS A 46 22.09 7.34 -1.01
C CYS A 46 22.86 7.28 0.30
N PHE A 47 23.18 8.46 0.88
CA PHE A 47 23.78 8.53 2.21
C PHE A 47 22.87 7.96 3.29
N ARG A 48 21.57 8.27 3.27
CA ARG A 48 20.60 7.72 4.22
C ARG A 48 20.44 6.21 4.06
N ILE A 49 20.33 5.74 2.82
CA ILE A 49 20.23 4.30 2.54
C ILE A 49 21.46 3.57 3.09
N ARG A 50 22.66 4.06 2.76
CA ARG A 50 23.93 3.44 3.13
C ARG A 50 24.18 3.43 4.65
N ASN A 51 23.87 4.53 5.35
CA ASN A 51 24.25 4.70 6.75
C ASN A 51 23.10 4.42 7.72
N TYR A 52 21.84 4.50 7.27
CA TYR A 52 20.67 4.37 8.13
C TYR A 52 19.65 3.37 7.61
N HIS A 53 19.90 2.71 6.46
CA HIS A 53 18.95 1.82 5.77
C HIS A 53 17.58 2.49 5.57
N ASP A 54 17.58 3.80 5.32
CA ASP A 54 16.38 4.62 5.18
C ASP A 54 16.04 4.80 3.69
N VAL A 55 15.31 3.83 3.14
CA VAL A 55 14.77 3.89 1.78
C VAL A 55 13.51 4.75 1.79
N ALA A 56 13.61 5.98 1.27
CA ALA A 56 12.45 6.84 1.09
C ALA A 56 11.56 6.33 -0.04
N SER A 57 10.23 6.37 0.13
CA SER A 57 9.27 6.00 -0.92
C SER A 57 9.34 7.01 -2.09
N ASN A 58 9.50 6.49 -3.30
CA ASN A 58 9.35 7.27 -4.55
C ASN A 58 8.07 6.80 -5.23
N ASP A 59 7.03 7.62 -5.20
CA ASP A 59 5.78 7.30 -5.84
C ASP A 59 5.69 7.99 -7.20
N LEU A 60 5.41 7.23 -8.26
CA LEU A 60 5.28 7.73 -9.63
C LEU A 60 3.81 7.86 -10.05
N PRO A 61 3.51 8.81 -10.96
CA PRO A 61 2.24 8.81 -11.69
C PRO A 61 2.05 7.49 -12.45
N SER A 62 0.79 7.07 -12.63
CA SER A 62 0.46 5.77 -13.23
C SER A 62 1.05 5.54 -14.63
N GLU A 63 1.24 6.60 -15.43
CA GLU A 63 1.78 6.50 -16.79
C GLU A 63 3.29 6.21 -16.81
N ASP A 64 4.05 6.87 -15.93
CA ASP A 64 5.50 6.63 -15.82
C ASP A 64 5.77 5.26 -15.18
N TYR A 65 4.89 4.81 -14.32
CA TYR A 65 4.97 3.49 -13.71
C TYR A 65 4.79 2.35 -14.72
N LEU A 66 3.92 2.51 -15.73
CA LEU A 66 3.78 1.52 -16.80
C LEU A 66 5.07 1.33 -17.60
N LYS A 67 5.87 2.38 -17.75
CA LYS A 67 7.20 2.28 -18.38
C LYS A 67 8.16 1.47 -17.50
N VAL A 68 8.19 1.75 -16.18
CA VAL A 68 8.96 0.98 -15.19
C VAL A 68 8.67 -0.51 -15.32
N LEU A 69 7.40 -0.84 -15.39
CA LEU A 69 6.96 -2.23 -15.43
C LEU A 69 7.28 -2.92 -16.76
N SER A 70 7.25 -2.18 -17.88
CA SER A 70 7.65 -2.73 -19.17
C SER A 70 9.15 -3.08 -19.22
N GLU A 71 9.98 -2.36 -18.49
CA GLU A 71 11.41 -2.68 -18.35
C GLU A 71 11.63 -3.95 -17.55
N ILE A 72 10.91 -4.14 -16.42
CA ILE A 72 10.97 -5.38 -15.63
C ILE A 72 10.47 -6.58 -16.42
N ASN A 73 9.41 -6.41 -17.21
CA ASN A 73 8.87 -7.49 -18.06
C ASN A 73 9.89 -7.99 -19.10
N ALA A 74 10.84 -7.15 -19.51
CA ALA A 74 11.89 -7.52 -20.46
C ALA A 74 13.07 -8.26 -19.81
N THR A 75 13.08 -8.41 -18.47
CA THR A 75 14.14 -9.12 -17.72
C THR A 75 13.73 -10.55 -17.42
N ASP A 76 14.73 -11.42 -17.13
CA ASP A 76 14.53 -12.68 -16.43
C ASP A 76 14.82 -12.44 -14.94
N SER A 77 13.75 -12.25 -14.15
CA SER A 77 13.86 -11.85 -12.76
C SER A 77 12.82 -12.54 -11.87
N LEU A 78 13.03 -12.46 -10.56
CA LEU A 78 12.01 -12.81 -9.58
C LEU A 78 11.29 -11.53 -9.12
N ILE A 79 9.96 -11.53 -9.18
CA ILE A 79 9.15 -10.42 -8.71
C ILE A 79 8.58 -10.74 -7.33
N VAL A 80 8.83 -9.88 -6.35
CA VAL A 80 8.13 -9.90 -5.06
C VAL A 80 7.03 -8.84 -5.11
N LEU A 81 5.80 -9.30 -5.33
CA LEU A 81 4.62 -8.44 -5.35
C LEU A 81 4.12 -8.19 -3.93
N ILE A 82 4.18 -6.93 -3.48
CA ILE A 82 3.70 -6.54 -2.16
C ILE A 82 2.31 -5.95 -2.26
N VAL A 83 1.38 -6.48 -1.47
CA VAL A 83 0.02 -5.97 -1.32
C VAL A 83 -0.29 -5.68 0.15
N ASP A 84 -1.25 -4.80 0.41
CA ASP A 84 -1.80 -4.57 1.75
C ASP A 84 -2.92 -5.59 2.01
N VAL A 85 -2.73 -6.51 2.94
CA VAL A 85 -3.75 -7.54 3.22
C VAL A 85 -5.07 -6.93 3.71
N PHE A 86 -5.01 -5.79 4.39
CA PHE A 86 -6.19 -5.09 4.87
C PHE A 86 -6.96 -4.39 3.74
N ASP A 87 -6.26 -3.74 2.82
CA ASP A 87 -6.81 -3.11 1.60
C ASP A 87 -6.34 -3.84 0.33
N PHE A 88 -6.56 -5.15 0.27
CA PHE A 88 -6.07 -5.99 -0.84
C PHE A 88 -6.52 -5.46 -2.19
N SER A 89 -7.82 -5.25 -2.38
CA SER A 89 -8.39 -4.77 -3.64
C SER A 89 -7.93 -3.37 -4.03
N GLY A 90 -7.68 -2.50 -3.05
CA GLY A 90 -7.17 -1.14 -3.29
C GLY A 90 -5.66 -1.07 -3.48
N SER A 91 -4.91 -2.08 -3.07
CA SER A 91 -3.45 -2.15 -3.22
C SER A 91 -3.01 -3.08 -4.35
N PHE A 92 -3.88 -3.95 -4.84
CA PHE A 92 -3.60 -4.83 -5.95
C PHE A 92 -3.46 -4.02 -7.25
N LEU A 93 -2.39 -4.30 -7.99
CA LEU A 93 -2.09 -3.53 -9.21
C LEU A 93 -2.96 -4.00 -10.37
N PRO A 94 -3.71 -3.10 -11.04
CA PRO A 94 -4.46 -3.48 -12.21
C PRO A 94 -3.52 -3.97 -13.33
N ASN A 95 -3.95 -4.98 -14.07
CA ASN A 95 -3.16 -5.60 -15.16
C ASN A 95 -1.81 -6.20 -14.71
N ILE A 96 -1.69 -6.65 -13.47
CA ILE A 96 -0.44 -7.19 -12.91
C ILE A 96 0.14 -8.31 -13.79
N LYS A 97 -0.66 -9.17 -14.36
CA LYS A 97 -0.23 -10.22 -15.28
C LYS A 97 0.54 -9.67 -16.50
N ARG A 98 0.13 -8.51 -17.04
CA ARG A 98 0.84 -7.84 -18.13
C ARG A 98 2.16 -7.25 -17.63
N ILE A 99 2.20 -6.85 -16.37
CA ILE A 99 3.36 -6.27 -15.71
C ILE A 99 4.43 -7.32 -15.46
N THR A 100 4.03 -8.46 -14.89
CA THR A 100 4.96 -9.54 -14.54
C THR A 100 5.48 -10.29 -15.77
N GLY A 101 4.72 -10.31 -16.85
CA GLY A 101 5.11 -11.01 -18.07
C GLY A 101 5.32 -12.50 -17.86
N GLN A 102 6.53 -12.98 -18.14
CA GLN A 102 6.95 -14.37 -17.94
C GLN A 102 7.75 -14.54 -16.62
N ASN A 103 7.96 -13.47 -15.85
CA ASN A 103 8.73 -13.53 -14.63
C ASN A 103 7.96 -14.29 -13.55
N ASP A 104 8.69 -15.03 -12.76
CA ASP A 104 8.18 -15.69 -11.56
C ASP A 104 7.76 -14.66 -10.50
N VAL A 105 6.68 -14.95 -9.79
CA VAL A 105 6.12 -14.03 -8.79
C VAL A 105 5.97 -14.74 -7.44
N ILE A 106 6.42 -14.07 -6.37
CA ILE A 106 6.05 -14.35 -4.98
C ILE A 106 5.15 -13.25 -4.50
N LEU A 107 4.02 -13.57 -3.86
CA LEU A 107 3.14 -12.59 -3.24
C LEU A 107 3.49 -12.41 -1.75
N ALA A 108 3.81 -11.19 -1.35
CA ALA A 108 3.98 -10.79 0.05
C ALA A 108 2.79 -9.93 0.50
N ALA A 109 1.83 -10.53 1.20
CA ALA A 109 0.69 -9.81 1.76
C ALA A 109 1.08 -9.17 3.10
N ASN A 110 1.40 -7.89 3.05
CA ASN A 110 1.93 -7.11 4.18
C ASN A 110 0.83 -6.55 5.08
N LYS A 111 1.22 -6.11 6.26
CA LYS A 111 0.38 -5.50 7.31
C LYS A 111 -0.57 -6.48 7.99
N VAL A 112 -0.19 -7.76 8.08
CA VAL A 112 -0.97 -8.78 8.81
C VAL A 112 -1.21 -8.38 10.28
N ASP A 113 -0.36 -7.53 10.85
CA ASP A 113 -0.48 -6.97 12.20
C ASP A 113 -1.69 -6.03 12.38
N LEU A 114 -2.35 -5.63 11.30
CA LEU A 114 -3.59 -4.84 11.35
C LEU A 114 -4.84 -5.71 11.48
N LEU A 115 -4.78 -6.96 11.05
CA LEU A 115 -5.93 -7.88 11.15
C LEU A 115 -6.13 -8.32 12.61
N PRO A 116 -7.37 -8.60 13.03
CA PRO A 116 -7.64 -9.15 14.36
C PRO A 116 -6.82 -10.42 14.63
N GLN A 117 -6.24 -10.54 15.83
CA GLN A 117 -5.41 -11.70 16.21
C GLN A 117 -6.16 -13.03 16.11
N SER A 118 -7.49 -13.01 16.24
CA SER A 118 -8.36 -14.17 16.07
C SER A 118 -8.46 -14.66 14.63
N THR A 119 -7.90 -13.90 13.65
CA THR A 119 -8.00 -14.26 12.24
C THR A 119 -7.11 -15.45 11.90
N ASN A 120 -7.70 -16.46 11.26
CA ASN A 120 -6.96 -17.65 10.83
C ASN A 120 -6.12 -17.32 9.59
N LYS A 121 -4.79 -17.42 9.72
CA LYS A 121 -3.82 -17.11 8.65
C LYS A 121 -3.95 -18.01 7.42
N GLU A 122 -4.25 -19.29 7.62
CA GLU A 122 -4.44 -20.25 6.52
C GLU A 122 -5.67 -19.90 5.68
N LYS A 123 -6.75 -19.45 6.34
CA LYS A 123 -7.93 -18.96 5.62
C LYS A 123 -7.63 -17.70 4.80
N ILE A 124 -6.80 -16.79 5.33
CA ILE A 124 -6.37 -15.61 4.57
C ILE A 124 -5.57 -16.03 3.34
N LEU A 125 -4.60 -16.95 3.47
CA LEU A 125 -3.82 -17.44 2.34
C LEU A 125 -4.72 -18.12 1.29
N SER A 126 -5.63 -19.00 1.71
CA SER A 126 -6.59 -19.62 0.81
C SER A 126 -7.51 -18.60 0.12
N TRP A 127 -7.88 -17.54 0.82
CA TRP A 127 -8.65 -16.43 0.26
C TRP A 127 -7.80 -15.63 -0.77
N ILE A 128 -6.54 -15.36 -0.46
CA ILE A 128 -5.59 -14.72 -1.40
C ILE A 128 -5.46 -15.55 -2.67
N ASP A 129 -5.26 -16.86 -2.56
CA ASP A 129 -5.16 -17.75 -3.71
C ASP A 129 -6.41 -17.73 -4.61
N MET A 130 -7.60 -17.62 -3.99
CA MET A 130 -8.84 -17.44 -4.73
C MET A 130 -8.85 -16.11 -5.49
N MET A 131 -8.47 -15.00 -4.84
CA MET A 131 -8.42 -13.68 -5.45
C MET A 131 -7.39 -13.61 -6.60
N LEU A 132 -6.22 -14.24 -6.43
CA LEU A 132 -5.19 -14.32 -7.47
C LEU A 132 -5.68 -15.09 -8.71
N LYS A 133 -6.42 -16.16 -8.50
CA LYS A 133 -7.05 -16.92 -9.60
C LYS A 133 -8.09 -16.09 -10.35
N GLU A 134 -8.90 -15.31 -9.64
CA GLU A 134 -9.87 -14.39 -10.27
C GLU A 134 -9.16 -13.32 -11.13
N GLU A 135 -8.00 -12.83 -10.68
CA GLU A 135 -7.16 -11.87 -11.42
C GLU A 135 -6.29 -12.55 -12.52
N GLY A 136 -6.32 -13.87 -12.59
CA GLY A 136 -5.54 -14.67 -13.54
C GLY A 136 -4.03 -14.60 -13.31
N LEU A 137 -3.56 -14.32 -12.10
CA LEU A 137 -2.17 -14.28 -11.71
C LEU A 137 -1.77 -15.60 -11.03
N ASN A 138 -0.77 -16.27 -11.58
CA ASN A 138 -0.12 -17.41 -10.93
C ASN A 138 1.10 -16.92 -10.15
N VAL A 139 1.23 -17.35 -8.89
CA VAL A 139 2.39 -17.07 -8.06
C VAL A 139 3.05 -18.38 -7.62
N LEU A 140 4.35 -18.34 -7.39
CA LEU A 140 5.09 -19.51 -6.89
C LEU A 140 4.75 -19.80 -5.43
N ASP A 141 4.66 -18.75 -4.64
CA ASP A 141 4.34 -18.81 -3.21
C ASP A 141 3.60 -17.54 -2.77
N SER A 142 2.79 -17.64 -1.70
CA SER A 142 2.15 -16.53 -1.03
C SER A 142 2.48 -16.52 0.45
N ILE A 143 2.88 -15.38 1.00
CA ILE A 143 3.24 -15.25 2.40
C ILE A 143 2.60 -14.03 3.04
N LEU A 144 2.14 -14.19 4.30
CA LEU A 144 1.64 -13.09 5.14
C LEU A 144 2.80 -12.51 5.94
N ILE A 145 3.02 -11.19 5.85
CA ILE A 145 4.11 -10.52 6.55
C ILE A 145 3.65 -9.28 7.31
N SER A 146 4.48 -8.80 8.23
CA SER A 146 4.42 -7.44 8.74
C SER A 146 5.80 -6.80 8.74
N SER A 147 6.05 -5.95 7.77
CA SER A 147 7.28 -5.15 7.72
C SER A 147 7.41 -4.15 8.89
N LYS A 148 6.29 -3.79 9.53
CA LYS A 148 6.26 -2.92 10.72
C LYS A 148 6.60 -3.66 12.00
N LYS A 149 6.08 -4.88 12.16
CA LYS A 149 6.24 -5.72 13.37
C LYS A 149 7.30 -6.79 13.21
N ASN A 150 7.96 -6.83 12.05
CA ASN A 150 9.02 -7.79 11.77
C ASN A 150 8.54 -9.25 11.82
N ILE A 151 7.34 -9.52 11.30
CA ILE A 151 6.71 -10.84 11.31
C ILE A 151 6.95 -11.51 9.96
N PHE A 152 7.46 -12.74 9.95
CA PHE A 152 7.72 -13.59 8.78
C PHE A 152 8.60 -12.94 7.70
N ILE A 153 9.54 -12.06 8.11
CA ILE A 153 10.46 -11.42 7.16
C ILE A 153 11.61 -12.39 6.79
N ASP A 154 12.07 -13.19 7.75
CA ASP A 154 13.12 -14.18 7.51
C ASP A 154 12.60 -15.28 6.58
N GLU A 155 11.38 -15.75 6.79
CA GLU A 155 10.70 -16.71 5.92
C GLU A 155 10.49 -16.15 4.49
N LEU A 156 10.19 -14.86 4.34
CA LEU A 156 10.14 -14.24 3.02
C LEU A 156 11.51 -14.22 2.36
N ILE A 157 12.58 -13.93 3.09
CA ILE A 157 13.95 -13.96 2.57
C ILE A 157 14.29 -15.39 2.11
N ASP A 158 13.97 -16.40 2.90
CA ASP A 158 14.17 -17.80 2.55
C ASP A 158 13.43 -18.19 1.26
N LEU A 159 12.18 -17.73 1.10
CA LEU A 159 11.42 -17.93 -0.13
C LEU A 159 12.07 -17.22 -1.33
N ILE A 160 12.54 -15.98 -1.16
CA ILE A 160 13.26 -15.26 -2.20
C ILE A 160 14.53 -16.05 -2.60
N MET A 161 15.35 -16.44 -1.65
CA MET A 161 16.59 -17.16 -1.91
C MET A 161 16.35 -18.53 -2.56
N LYS A 162 15.28 -19.22 -2.18
CA LYS A 162 14.85 -20.50 -2.76
C LYS A 162 14.48 -20.37 -4.25
N HIS A 163 13.78 -19.29 -4.64
CA HIS A 163 13.19 -19.16 -5.96
C HIS A 163 13.98 -18.28 -6.93
N LYS A 164 14.84 -17.38 -6.45
CA LYS A 164 15.55 -16.44 -7.34
C LYS A 164 16.58 -17.11 -8.25
N GLY A 165 17.26 -18.17 -7.80
CA GLY A 165 18.41 -18.74 -8.50
C GLY A 165 19.51 -17.66 -8.71
N ASN A 166 19.95 -17.48 -9.98
CA ASN A 166 20.92 -16.45 -10.37
C ASN A 166 20.25 -15.18 -10.92
N ARG A 167 18.98 -14.95 -10.58
CA ARG A 167 18.18 -13.81 -11.09
C ARG A 167 18.16 -12.67 -10.09
N ASP A 168 18.03 -11.46 -10.62
CA ASP A 168 17.74 -10.28 -9.82
C ASP A 168 16.30 -10.31 -9.27
N VAL A 169 16.08 -9.59 -8.19
CA VAL A 169 14.79 -9.55 -7.48
C VAL A 169 14.21 -8.13 -7.53
N TYR A 170 12.99 -7.98 -8.02
CA TYR A 170 12.29 -6.70 -8.03
C TYR A 170 11.14 -6.67 -7.02
N ILE A 171 11.18 -5.68 -6.11
CA ILE A 171 10.10 -5.44 -5.14
C ILE A 171 9.07 -4.51 -5.76
N VAL A 172 7.90 -5.04 -6.09
CA VAL A 172 6.82 -4.34 -6.82
C VAL A 172 5.59 -4.20 -5.95
N GLY A 173 4.88 -3.07 -6.04
CA GLY A 173 3.63 -2.86 -5.30
C GLY A 173 3.18 -1.40 -5.33
N SER A 174 1.92 -1.16 -4.96
CA SER A 174 1.36 0.18 -4.89
C SER A 174 1.99 1.02 -3.76
N SER A 175 1.70 2.32 -3.75
CA SER A 175 2.13 3.22 -2.67
C SER A 175 1.55 2.78 -1.33
N ASN A 176 2.28 3.01 -0.26
CA ASN A 176 1.86 2.74 1.13
C ASN A 176 1.58 1.27 1.50
N VAL A 177 1.89 0.30 0.65
CA VAL A 177 1.83 -1.13 1.02
C VAL A 177 2.98 -1.55 1.94
N GLY A 178 4.04 -0.72 2.07
CA GLY A 178 5.16 -0.93 2.97
C GLY A 178 6.44 -1.44 2.30
N LYS A 179 6.62 -1.22 0.98
CA LYS A 179 7.84 -1.61 0.22
C LYS A 179 9.11 -1.14 0.91
N SER A 180 9.28 0.17 1.10
CA SER A 180 10.50 0.74 1.70
C SER A 180 10.78 0.21 3.10
N LYS A 181 9.73 -0.06 3.90
CA LYS A 181 9.91 -0.71 5.21
C LYS A 181 10.39 -2.13 5.08
N LEU A 182 9.83 -2.88 4.13
CA LEU A 182 10.27 -4.26 3.88
C LEU A 182 11.73 -4.30 3.44
N ILE A 183 12.09 -3.49 2.47
CA ILE A 183 13.48 -3.38 1.97
C ILE A 183 14.42 -3.04 3.12
N ASN A 184 14.07 -2.05 3.96
CA ASN A 184 14.87 -1.71 5.14
C ASN A 184 15.02 -2.87 6.14
N GLN A 185 14.00 -3.74 6.27
CA GLN A 185 14.10 -4.94 7.11
C GLN A 185 14.99 -6.01 6.48
N ILE A 186 14.92 -6.19 5.17
CA ILE A 186 15.78 -7.11 4.43
C ILE A 186 17.25 -6.66 4.52
N LEU A 187 17.52 -5.38 4.25
CA LEU A 187 18.87 -4.81 4.29
C LEU A 187 19.54 -4.97 5.66
N LYS A 188 18.80 -4.69 6.75
CA LYS A 188 19.30 -4.90 8.13
C LYS A 188 19.73 -6.32 8.43
N ARG A 189 19.15 -7.32 7.76
CA ARG A 189 19.52 -8.73 7.94
C ARG A 189 20.72 -9.11 7.10
N LEU A 190 20.83 -8.54 5.90
CA LEU A 190 21.96 -8.78 5.01
C LEU A 190 23.24 -8.14 5.55
N ASP A 191 23.18 -6.91 6.12
CA ASP A 191 24.36 -6.24 6.73
C ASP A 191 24.94 -7.01 7.94
N GLY A 192 24.14 -7.81 8.63
CA GLY A 192 24.58 -8.60 9.80
C GLY A 192 25.47 -9.79 9.44
N THR A 193 25.59 -10.15 8.16
CA THR A 193 26.24 -11.40 7.76
C THR A 193 27.70 -11.24 7.28
N ASP A 194 28.13 -10.08 6.72
CA ASP A 194 29.46 -10.00 6.08
C ASP A 194 30.28 -8.70 6.30
N GLY A 195 29.88 -7.81 7.18
CA GLY A 195 30.74 -6.65 7.59
C GLY A 195 31.11 -5.62 6.53
N ASP A 196 30.78 -5.83 5.27
CA ASP A 196 30.98 -4.89 4.19
C ASP A 196 29.73 -4.01 4.00
N ALA A 197 29.91 -2.69 4.12
CA ALA A 197 28.84 -1.73 3.92
C ALA A 197 28.19 -1.94 2.54
N LEU A 198 26.90 -2.24 2.50
CA LEU A 198 26.14 -2.45 1.26
C LEU A 198 26.37 -1.30 0.26
N THR A 199 26.96 -1.62 -0.86
CA THR A 199 27.11 -0.69 -1.98
C THR A 199 25.79 -0.62 -2.74
N VAL A 200 25.20 0.58 -2.80
CA VAL A 200 23.99 0.82 -3.61
C VAL A 200 24.40 0.75 -5.08
N SER A 201 23.74 -0.11 -5.84
CA SER A 201 23.94 -0.22 -7.30
C SER A 201 22.67 0.20 -8.06
N TYR A 202 22.82 0.48 -9.35
CA TYR A 202 21.70 0.75 -10.27
C TYR A 202 21.54 -0.40 -11.24
N ALA A 203 20.29 -0.67 -11.62
CA ALA A 203 20.03 -1.61 -12.67
C ALA A 203 20.71 -1.11 -13.97
N PRO A 204 21.66 -1.85 -14.53
CA PRO A 204 22.28 -1.49 -15.79
C PRO A 204 21.23 -1.49 -16.90
N ASN A 205 21.31 -0.51 -17.82
CA ASN A 205 20.45 -0.38 -19.01
C ASN A 205 18.97 -0.03 -18.77
N THR A 206 18.60 0.50 -17.61
CA THR A 206 17.24 1.04 -17.40
C THR A 206 17.24 2.56 -17.51
N THR A 207 16.25 3.12 -18.21
CA THR A 207 16.00 4.57 -18.26
C THR A 207 15.46 5.10 -16.93
N LEU A 208 15.04 4.18 -16.06
CA LEU A 208 14.45 4.44 -14.73
C LEU A 208 15.43 3.98 -13.66
N ASN A 209 15.76 4.90 -12.76
CA ASN A 209 16.74 4.69 -11.71
C ASN A 209 16.20 3.78 -10.59
N PHE A 210 16.23 2.45 -10.79
CA PHE A 210 16.00 1.49 -9.72
C PHE A 210 17.16 1.50 -8.73
N VAL A 211 16.87 1.52 -7.46
CA VAL A 211 17.89 1.41 -6.42
C VAL A 211 18.10 -0.06 -6.14
N GLY A 212 19.26 -0.57 -6.50
CA GLY A 212 19.68 -1.96 -6.29
C GLY A 212 20.56 -2.11 -5.05
N PHE A 213 20.38 -3.22 -4.38
CA PHE A 213 21.17 -3.66 -3.21
C PHE A 213 21.72 -5.04 -3.50
N PRO A 214 23.06 -5.23 -3.52
CA PRO A 214 23.67 -6.52 -3.76
C PRO A 214 23.26 -7.56 -2.71
N LEU A 215 23.04 -8.80 -3.15
CA LEU A 215 22.75 -9.94 -2.26
C LEU A 215 24.00 -10.77 -1.92
N GLY A 216 25.20 -10.36 -2.36
CA GLY A 216 26.47 -11.03 -2.08
C GLY A 216 26.79 -12.20 -3.03
N ASP A 217 25.86 -12.66 -3.84
CA ASP A 217 26.00 -13.79 -4.77
C ASP A 217 26.04 -13.36 -6.25
N GLY A 218 26.29 -12.08 -6.51
CA GLY A 218 26.32 -11.49 -7.85
C GLY A 218 24.94 -11.01 -8.35
N THR A 219 23.88 -11.23 -7.58
CA THR A 219 22.53 -10.74 -7.86
C THR A 219 22.18 -9.54 -6.95
N SER A 220 21.10 -8.84 -7.28
CA SER A 220 20.64 -7.67 -6.54
C SER A 220 19.14 -7.70 -6.28
N ILE A 221 18.72 -7.03 -5.20
CA ILE A 221 17.33 -6.70 -4.93
C ILE A 221 17.07 -5.24 -5.27
N TYR A 222 16.06 -4.98 -6.08
CA TYR A 222 15.73 -3.64 -6.56
C TYR A 222 14.45 -3.10 -5.94
N ASP A 223 14.54 -1.87 -5.38
CA ASP A 223 13.35 -1.08 -5.01
C ASP A 223 12.75 -0.44 -6.26
N THR A 224 11.49 -0.75 -6.54
CA THR A 224 10.75 -0.08 -7.59
C THR A 224 9.94 1.06 -7.02
N PRO A 225 9.76 2.17 -7.77
CA PRO A 225 8.85 3.22 -7.36
C PRO A 225 7.46 2.68 -7.06
N GLY A 226 6.74 3.29 -6.10
CA GLY A 226 5.35 2.94 -5.81
C GLY A 226 4.38 3.50 -6.84
N VAL A 227 3.32 2.76 -7.14
CA VAL A 227 2.19 3.31 -7.91
C VAL A 227 1.30 4.13 -7.00
N LEU A 228 1.08 5.37 -7.35
CA LEU A 228 0.05 6.17 -6.69
C LEU A 228 -1.33 5.60 -7.07
N ASN A 229 -1.98 4.95 -6.13
CA ASN A 229 -3.36 4.55 -6.32
C ASN A 229 -4.27 5.80 -6.22
N ARG A 230 -4.82 6.20 -7.37
CA ARG A 230 -5.73 7.36 -7.46
C ARG A 230 -7.07 7.12 -6.77
N HIS A 231 -7.38 5.88 -6.42
CA HIS A 231 -8.65 5.45 -5.85
C HIS A 231 -8.65 5.39 -4.31
N GLN A 232 -7.69 6.06 -3.65
CA GLN A 232 -7.58 6.12 -2.19
C GLN A 232 -7.74 7.55 -1.66
N TYR A 233 -8.16 7.67 -0.40
CA TYR A 233 -8.35 8.95 0.31
C TYR A 233 -7.09 9.79 0.49
N LEU A 234 -5.90 9.20 0.36
CA LEU A 234 -4.61 9.82 0.67
C LEU A 234 -4.37 11.18 -0.01
N ARG A 235 -5.00 11.42 -1.17
CA ARG A 235 -4.82 12.64 -1.95
C ARG A 235 -5.69 13.81 -1.49
N TYR A 236 -6.76 13.55 -0.76
CA TYR A 236 -7.81 14.51 -0.47
C TYR A 236 -7.82 14.99 0.97
N LEU A 237 -7.11 14.28 1.85
CA LEU A 237 -7.17 14.51 3.27
C LEU A 237 -5.86 15.12 3.81
N SER A 238 -6.01 15.96 4.83
CA SER A 238 -4.90 16.51 5.57
C SER A 238 -4.10 15.42 6.31
N LYS A 239 -2.87 15.73 6.68
CA LYS A 239 -2.04 14.83 7.52
C LYS A 239 -2.74 14.46 8.84
N LYS A 240 -3.57 15.37 9.39
CA LYS A 240 -4.34 15.13 10.61
C LYS A 240 -5.41 14.06 10.38
N SER A 241 -6.20 14.20 9.32
CA SER A 241 -7.23 13.22 8.94
C SER A 241 -6.62 11.87 8.55
N LEU A 242 -5.52 11.87 7.79
CA LEU A 242 -4.80 10.65 7.41
C LEU A 242 -4.31 9.84 8.62
N LYS A 243 -3.84 10.49 9.69
CA LYS A 243 -3.44 9.80 10.93
C LYS A 243 -4.59 9.04 11.58
N LEU A 244 -5.83 9.47 11.39
CA LEU A 244 -7.02 8.79 11.94
C LEU A 244 -7.47 7.62 11.06
N ILE A 245 -7.42 7.79 9.74
CA ILE A 245 -7.95 6.77 8.82
C ILE A 245 -6.96 5.64 8.55
N VAL A 246 -5.65 5.93 8.54
CA VAL A 246 -4.63 4.89 8.35
C VAL A 246 -4.43 4.11 9.65
N PRO A 247 -4.77 2.82 9.69
CA PRO A 247 -4.64 2.04 10.91
C PRO A 247 -3.18 1.96 11.37
N GLN A 248 -2.93 2.24 12.65
CA GLN A 248 -1.61 2.19 13.26
C GLN A 248 -1.38 0.95 14.14
N ARG A 249 -2.44 0.24 14.47
CA ARG A 249 -2.46 -0.95 15.33
C ARG A 249 -3.58 -1.88 14.89
N GLU A 250 -3.63 -3.06 15.45
CA GLU A 250 -4.68 -4.05 15.25
C GLU A 250 -6.08 -3.40 15.28
N ILE A 251 -6.86 -3.73 14.25
CA ILE A 251 -8.22 -3.23 14.08
C ILE A 251 -9.17 -4.05 14.95
N LYS A 252 -9.94 -3.36 15.76
CA LYS A 252 -11.02 -3.97 16.54
C LYS A 252 -12.29 -4.02 15.71
N ALA A 253 -12.82 -5.23 15.53
CA ALA A 253 -14.11 -5.41 14.89
C ALA A 253 -15.21 -4.68 15.68
N GLN A 254 -15.98 -3.82 15.00
CA GLN A 254 -17.13 -3.13 15.59
C GLN A 254 -18.41 -3.76 15.03
N VAL A 255 -19.22 -4.34 15.91
CA VAL A 255 -20.44 -5.06 15.52
C VAL A 255 -21.66 -4.16 15.71
N TYR A 256 -22.43 -4.02 14.66
CA TYR A 256 -23.72 -3.32 14.67
C TYR A 256 -24.84 -4.29 14.26
N GLN A 257 -25.90 -4.33 15.04
CA GLN A 257 -27.15 -4.92 14.60
C GLN A 257 -28.00 -3.79 13.99
N LEU A 258 -28.25 -3.90 12.69
CA LEU A 258 -29.01 -2.91 11.93
C LEU A 258 -30.40 -3.47 11.61
N ASP A 259 -31.40 -2.61 11.77
CA ASP A 259 -32.71 -2.78 11.16
C ASP A 259 -32.70 -2.18 9.73
N ALA A 260 -33.65 -2.58 8.89
CA ALA A 260 -33.83 -1.94 7.59
C ALA A 260 -33.98 -0.42 7.73
N GLU A 261 -33.54 0.29 6.70
CA GLU A 261 -33.53 1.75 6.65
C GLU A 261 -32.71 2.43 7.75
N GLN A 262 -31.61 1.79 8.16
CA GLN A 262 -30.58 2.39 9.00
C GLN A 262 -29.32 2.69 8.24
N THR A 263 -28.65 3.76 8.66
CA THR A 263 -27.42 4.29 8.07
C THR A 263 -26.29 4.29 9.10
N LEU A 264 -25.10 3.92 8.66
CA LEU A 264 -23.85 4.14 9.38
C LEU A 264 -22.99 5.15 8.61
N PHE A 265 -22.54 6.20 9.28
CA PHE A 265 -21.50 7.10 8.81
C PHE A 265 -20.14 6.65 9.33
N ILE A 266 -19.16 6.58 8.45
CA ILE A 266 -17.76 6.34 8.75
C ILE A 266 -17.04 7.69 8.74
N GLY A 267 -17.05 8.41 9.87
CA GLY A 267 -16.77 9.84 9.88
C GLY A 267 -17.68 10.59 8.91
N GLY A 268 -17.15 11.61 8.24
CA GLY A 268 -17.77 12.25 7.07
C GLY A 268 -17.20 11.73 5.74
N LEU A 269 -16.51 10.57 5.77
CA LEU A 269 -15.77 10.04 4.62
C LEU A 269 -16.58 9.07 3.78
N ALA A 270 -17.45 8.29 4.40
CA ALA A 270 -18.32 7.34 3.73
C ALA A 270 -19.62 7.14 4.51
N ARG A 271 -20.63 6.66 3.81
CA ARG A 271 -21.94 6.32 4.36
C ARG A 271 -22.35 4.94 3.85
N PHE A 272 -22.85 4.13 4.74
CA PHE A 272 -23.39 2.79 4.47
C PHE A 272 -24.87 2.75 4.87
N ASP A 273 -25.75 2.50 3.91
CA ASP A 273 -27.20 2.39 4.09
C ASP A 273 -27.61 0.92 4.02
N PHE A 274 -28.17 0.38 5.07
CA PHE A 274 -28.75 -0.94 5.08
C PHE A 274 -30.25 -0.85 4.72
N LEU A 275 -30.62 -1.40 3.56
CA LEU A 275 -31.97 -1.26 3.02
C LEU A 275 -32.85 -2.45 3.39
N SER A 276 -32.33 -3.69 3.29
CA SER A 276 -33.05 -4.91 3.65
C SER A 276 -32.09 -6.08 3.91
N GLY A 277 -32.55 -7.08 4.64
CA GLY A 277 -31.79 -8.29 5.01
C GLY A 277 -32.62 -9.56 5.05
N ALA A 278 -32.05 -10.66 5.61
CA ALA A 278 -32.61 -12.02 5.55
C ALA A 278 -33.82 -12.26 6.45
N LYS A 279 -33.76 -11.85 7.71
CA LYS A 279 -34.77 -12.15 8.73
C LYS A 279 -35.28 -10.88 9.36
N ALA A 280 -36.61 -10.64 9.24
CA ALA A 280 -37.25 -9.46 9.81
C ALA A 280 -36.50 -8.16 9.48
N ASP A 281 -35.89 -8.07 8.29
CA ASP A 281 -35.10 -6.95 7.82
C ASP A 281 -33.97 -6.51 8.79
N LYS A 282 -33.37 -7.46 9.53
CA LYS A 282 -32.25 -7.24 10.43
C LYS A 282 -31.00 -7.92 9.92
N SER A 283 -29.84 -7.30 10.17
CA SER A 283 -28.53 -7.90 9.88
C SER A 283 -27.50 -7.52 10.92
N ASN A 284 -26.59 -8.46 11.20
CA ASN A 284 -25.35 -8.16 11.90
C ASN A 284 -24.31 -7.70 10.88
N VAL A 285 -23.83 -6.48 11.08
CA VAL A 285 -22.82 -5.84 10.23
C VAL A 285 -21.57 -5.62 11.06
N VAL A 286 -20.43 -6.06 10.56
CA VAL A 286 -19.14 -5.95 11.25
C VAL A 286 -18.24 -4.99 10.48
N LEU A 287 -17.79 -3.95 11.15
CA LEU A 287 -16.97 -2.90 10.58
C LEU A 287 -15.50 -3.12 10.95
N TYR A 288 -14.64 -3.04 9.96
CA TYR A 288 -13.19 -3.11 10.08
C TYR A 288 -12.59 -1.80 9.52
N PHE A 289 -12.52 -0.78 10.36
CA PHE A 289 -11.94 0.52 10.08
C PHE A 289 -10.91 0.87 11.15
N SER A 290 -10.10 1.90 10.91
CA SER A 290 -9.21 2.42 11.95
C SER A 290 -10.01 2.69 13.24
N ASN A 291 -9.48 2.23 14.37
CA ASN A 291 -10.13 2.40 15.69
C ASN A 291 -10.32 3.89 16.09
N SER A 292 -9.73 4.80 15.33
CA SER A 292 -9.79 6.24 15.56
C SER A 292 -10.88 6.94 14.74
N ILE A 293 -11.56 6.23 13.85
CA ILE A 293 -12.67 6.81 13.07
C ILE A 293 -13.96 6.64 13.86
N PRO A 294 -14.68 7.73 14.16
CA PRO A 294 -15.99 7.63 14.78
C PRO A 294 -17.03 7.06 13.80
N ILE A 295 -17.86 6.15 14.30
CA ILE A 295 -18.99 5.60 13.56
C ILE A 295 -20.27 6.17 14.15
N HIS A 296 -21.10 6.76 13.30
CA HIS A 296 -22.38 7.34 13.73
C HIS A 296 -23.54 6.62 13.07
N ARG A 297 -24.53 6.16 13.87
CA ARG A 297 -25.74 5.49 13.39
C ARG A 297 -26.93 6.42 13.41
N THR A 298 -27.73 6.41 12.34
CA THR A 298 -28.98 7.14 12.23
C THR A 298 -30.01 6.38 11.40
N ALA A 299 -31.25 6.84 11.38
CA ALA A 299 -32.26 6.35 10.43
C ALA A 299 -31.97 6.91 9.03
N LEU A 300 -32.20 6.10 7.98
CA LEU A 300 -31.96 6.48 6.59
C LEU A 300 -32.64 7.80 6.21
N LYS A 301 -33.87 8.02 6.63
CA LYS A 301 -34.64 9.27 6.37
C LYS A 301 -33.96 10.54 6.90
N ASN A 302 -33.09 10.42 7.90
CA ASN A 302 -32.40 11.54 8.51
C ASN A 302 -30.97 11.72 7.97
N ALA A 303 -30.47 10.77 7.16
CA ALA A 303 -29.07 10.69 6.81
C ALA A 303 -28.60 11.93 6.03
N GLU A 304 -29.35 12.38 5.02
CA GLU A 304 -28.96 13.53 4.21
C GLU A 304 -28.86 14.81 5.05
N LYS A 305 -29.94 15.12 5.79
CA LYS A 305 -29.96 16.27 6.68
C LYS A 305 -28.82 16.25 7.70
N LEU A 306 -28.54 15.07 8.30
CA LEU A 306 -27.45 14.94 9.25
C LEU A 306 -26.09 15.20 8.60
N TYR A 307 -25.88 14.72 7.37
CA TYR A 307 -24.64 14.96 6.64
C TYR A 307 -24.42 16.45 6.37
N GLU A 308 -25.42 17.13 5.89
CA GLU A 308 -25.36 18.57 5.60
C GLU A 308 -25.12 19.43 6.85
N GLU A 309 -25.80 19.13 7.95
CA GLU A 309 -25.73 19.93 9.18
C GLU A 309 -24.52 19.60 10.08
N ARG A 310 -23.95 18.37 9.97
CA ARG A 310 -22.98 17.85 10.96
C ARG A 310 -21.64 17.45 10.36
N LEU A 311 -21.45 17.63 9.05
CA LEU A 311 -20.13 17.49 8.46
C LEU A 311 -19.15 18.47 9.12
N TYR A 312 -17.91 18.05 9.33
CA TYR A 312 -16.85 18.77 10.03
C TYR A 312 -17.02 18.95 11.55
N THR A 313 -18.14 18.54 12.11
CA THR A 313 -18.42 18.62 13.56
C THR A 313 -18.56 17.24 14.19
N LEU A 314 -19.72 16.60 13.99
CA LEU A 314 -19.99 15.24 14.45
C LEU A 314 -19.40 14.21 13.49
N LEU A 315 -19.51 14.45 12.18
CA LEU A 315 -19.00 13.56 11.13
C LEU A 315 -17.59 13.99 10.75
N THR A 316 -16.61 13.50 11.51
CA THR A 316 -15.18 13.79 11.33
C THR A 316 -14.36 12.50 11.25
N PRO A 317 -13.18 12.43 10.55
CA PRO A 317 -12.75 13.41 9.56
C PRO A 317 -13.69 13.44 8.34
N PRO A 318 -13.64 14.45 7.43
CA PRO A 318 -12.75 15.62 7.40
C PRO A 318 -13.07 16.63 8.50
N PHE A 319 -12.09 17.53 8.81
CA PHE A 319 -12.27 18.53 9.89
C PHE A 319 -12.60 19.91 9.40
N SER A 320 -12.44 20.20 8.11
CA SER A 320 -12.80 21.47 7.49
C SER A 320 -13.07 21.28 6.00
N SER A 321 -13.67 22.31 5.38
CA SER A 321 -13.90 22.37 3.94
C SER A 321 -12.61 22.43 3.11
N ASP A 322 -11.46 22.75 3.72
CA ASP A 322 -10.16 22.75 3.03
C ASP A 322 -9.71 21.32 2.65
N GLU A 323 -10.28 20.32 3.31
CA GLU A 323 -10.13 18.91 2.93
C GLU A 323 -11.18 18.58 1.86
N ALA A 324 -10.94 19.07 0.63
CA ALA A 324 -11.90 19.01 -0.48
C ALA A 324 -12.13 17.57 -0.97
N LEU A 325 -13.02 16.86 -0.30
CA LEU A 325 -13.49 15.57 -0.80
C LEU A 325 -14.25 15.75 -2.11
N PRO A 326 -13.99 14.92 -3.14
CA PRO A 326 -14.82 14.91 -4.34
C PRO A 326 -16.28 14.59 -4.03
N ARG A 327 -17.18 14.96 -4.95
CA ARG A 327 -18.59 14.60 -4.87
C ARG A 327 -18.74 13.10 -4.57
N PHE A 328 -19.67 12.76 -3.68
CA PHE A 328 -20.00 11.36 -3.39
C PHE A 328 -20.77 10.74 -4.54
N GLN A 329 -20.46 9.49 -4.82
CA GLN A 329 -21.24 8.60 -5.68
C GLN A 329 -21.91 7.53 -4.81
N GLU A 330 -23.07 7.09 -5.23
CA GLU A 330 -23.79 5.96 -4.65
C GLU A 330 -23.45 4.70 -5.44
N LYS A 331 -23.18 3.60 -4.72
CA LYS A 331 -23.11 2.24 -5.27
C LYS A 331 -24.07 1.34 -4.51
N GLU A 332 -24.92 0.66 -5.24
CA GLU A 332 -25.86 -0.31 -4.68
C GLU A 332 -25.33 -1.74 -4.88
N PHE A 333 -25.47 -2.57 -3.84
CA PHE A 333 -25.15 -3.99 -3.88
C PHE A 333 -26.32 -4.79 -3.36
N SER A 334 -26.63 -5.89 -4.08
CA SER A 334 -27.69 -6.83 -3.70
C SER A 334 -27.19 -8.25 -3.88
N MET A 335 -27.16 -9.03 -2.80
CA MET A 335 -26.75 -10.43 -2.79
C MET A 335 -27.88 -11.30 -2.24
N ARG A 336 -28.11 -12.46 -2.86
CA ARG A 336 -29.25 -13.35 -2.54
C ARG A 336 -28.82 -14.71 -2.02
N ASP A 337 -27.55 -15.07 -2.12
CA ASP A 337 -27.02 -16.34 -1.58
C ASP A 337 -26.91 -16.29 -0.04
N ASN A 338 -26.27 -17.28 0.58
CA ASN A 338 -26.05 -17.30 2.02
C ASN A 338 -24.57 -17.11 2.41
N SER A 339 -23.79 -16.48 1.52
CA SER A 339 -22.36 -16.23 1.75
C SER A 339 -22.13 -14.98 2.59
N LYS A 340 -20.93 -14.86 3.14
CA LYS A 340 -20.45 -13.66 3.81
C LYS A 340 -19.63 -12.83 2.81
N TYR A 341 -19.86 -11.53 2.79
CA TYR A 341 -19.22 -10.58 1.88
C TYR A 341 -18.59 -9.43 2.65
N ASP A 342 -17.49 -8.92 2.10
CA ASP A 342 -16.90 -7.65 2.49
C ASP A 342 -17.20 -6.59 1.45
N ILE A 343 -17.68 -5.44 1.91
CA ILE A 343 -17.80 -4.22 1.12
C ILE A 343 -16.59 -3.37 1.46
N VAL A 344 -15.65 -3.29 0.53
CA VAL A 344 -14.37 -2.58 0.70
C VAL A 344 -14.49 -1.15 0.23
N ILE A 345 -14.06 -0.22 1.05
CA ILE A 345 -13.88 1.21 0.70
C ILE A 345 -12.38 1.46 0.70
N SER A 346 -11.81 1.58 -0.49
CA SER A 346 -10.35 1.59 -0.70
C SER A 346 -9.63 2.67 0.11
N GLY A 347 -8.60 2.26 0.85
CA GLY A 347 -7.82 3.14 1.71
C GLY A 347 -8.51 3.53 3.02
N LEU A 348 -9.73 3.03 3.28
CA LEU A 348 -10.47 3.32 4.51
C LEU A 348 -10.69 2.06 5.36
N GLY A 349 -11.18 0.98 4.74
CA GLY A 349 -11.48 -0.27 5.41
C GLY A 349 -12.60 -1.06 4.74
N PHE A 350 -13.27 -1.94 5.47
CA PHE A 350 -14.34 -2.75 4.91
C PHE A 350 -15.44 -3.09 5.93
N ILE A 351 -16.59 -3.44 5.40
CA ILE A 351 -17.79 -3.81 6.14
C ILE A 351 -18.14 -5.24 5.76
N SER A 352 -18.20 -6.14 6.73
CA SER A 352 -18.55 -7.54 6.56
C SER A 352 -20.01 -7.81 6.94
N LEU A 353 -20.76 -8.48 6.08
CA LEU A 353 -22.12 -8.90 6.36
C LEU A 353 -22.49 -10.17 5.59
N ARG A 354 -23.51 -10.88 6.08
CA ARG A 354 -24.01 -12.10 5.45
C ARG A 354 -25.21 -11.79 4.57
N ALA A 355 -25.20 -12.33 3.36
CA ALA A 355 -26.36 -12.29 2.46
C ALA A 355 -27.51 -13.21 2.99
N PRO A 356 -28.78 -12.98 2.57
CA PRO A 356 -29.17 -11.96 1.60
C PRO A 356 -29.22 -10.55 2.20
N PHE A 357 -28.85 -9.57 1.37
CA PHE A 357 -28.96 -8.14 1.72
C PHE A 357 -29.13 -7.27 0.49
N ARG A 358 -29.64 -6.06 0.71
CA ARG A 358 -29.61 -4.93 -0.20
C ARG A 358 -29.09 -3.71 0.55
N ILE A 359 -28.05 -3.08 0.03
CA ILE A 359 -27.33 -1.98 0.68
C ILE A 359 -26.93 -0.92 -0.34
N LYS A 360 -26.68 0.30 0.16
CA LYS A 360 -26.03 1.36 -0.60
C LYS A 360 -24.81 1.86 0.13
N VAL A 361 -23.77 2.20 -0.64
CA VAL A 361 -22.55 2.81 -0.12
C VAL A 361 -22.32 4.11 -0.86
N HIS A 362 -22.13 5.18 -0.11
CA HIS A 362 -21.78 6.49 -0.62
C HIS A 362 -20.33 6.79 -0.25
N ALA A 363 -19.51 7.07 -1.24
CA ALA A 363 -18.10 7.44 -1.08
C ALA A 363 -17.69 8.43 -2.18
N PRO A 364 -16.60 9.19 -2.04
CA PRO A 364 -16.13 10.10 -3.08
C PRO A 364 -15.94 9.37 -4.42
N VAL A 365 -16.31 10.01 -5.52
CA VAL A 365 -16.35 9.42 -6.87
C VAL A 365 -15.06 8.72 -7.30
N MET A 366 -13.92 9.18 -6.82
CA MET A 366 -12.61 8.60 -7.13
C MET A 366 -12.20 7.47 -6.18
N VAL A 367 -12.96 7.21 -5.10
CA VAL A 367 -12.65 6.14 -4.15
C VAL A 367 -13.24 4.83 -4.63
N GLY A 368 -12.40 3.80 -4.72
CA GLY A 368 -12.85 2.46 -5.10
C GLY A 368 -13.78 1.87 -4.04
N VAL A 369 -14.96 1.41 -4.45
CA VAL A 369 -15.87 0.62 -3.61
C VAL A 369 -16.10 -0.70 -4.30
N TYR A 370 -15.75 -1.80 -3.61
CA TYR A 370 -15.73 -3.16 -4.16
C TYR A 370 -16.53 -4.10 -3.24
N ILE A 371 -17.10 -5.16 -3.83
CA ILE A 371 -17.63 -6.28 -3.09
C ILE A 371 -16.74 -7.50 -3.33
N ARG A 372 -16.46 -8.29 -2.29
CA ARG A 372 -15.67 -9.52 -2.36
C ARG A 372 -16.18 -10.55 -1.38
N LYS A 373 -15.81 -11.81 -1.52
CA LYS A 373 -16.01 -12.82 -0.47
C LYS A 373 -15.24 -12.39 0.78
N ALA A 374 -15.83 -12.61 1.95
CA ALA A 374 -15.25 -12.12 3.21
C ALA A 374 -13.92 -12.79 3.52
N ILE A 375 -12.95 -11.98 3.93
CA ILE A 375 -11.62 -12.42 4.33
C ILE A 375 -11.58 -12.96 5.76
N ILE A 376 -12.55 -12.51 6.63
CA ILE A 376 -12.63 -12.87 8.05
C ILE A 376 -13.95 -13.56 8.37
#